data_35b77467e038698f708d6b392d5d81c0
#
_entry.id   35b77467e038698f708d6b392d5d81c0
#
_cell.length_a   1.000
_cell.length_b   1.000
_cell.length_c   1.000
_cell.angle_alpha   90.00
_cell.angle_beta   90.00
_cell.angle_gamma   90.00
#
_symmetry.space_group_name_H-M   'P 1'
#
loop_
_entity.id
_entity.type
_entity.pdbx_description
1 polymer ?
#
loop_
_entity_poly.entity_id
_entity_poly.type
_entity_poly.pdbx_seq_one_letter_code
_entity_poly.pdbx_strand_id
1 'polypeptide(L)'
;MKRDPLPGRDSSIPPVSPDEAARLALRNARLRAAILLRGLAKLALVTIAVAHLLTLAFEFALVSAGFAPEAATLLLFRFMSCALVSYWLQADAQRAYRHAREHGFVAFGGPDEAPVRIAPRCPKRWLVLLNLQLDPHWIENKPLR
;
A
#
# COMPACT_ATOMS: atom_id res chain seq x y z
N MET A 1 14.32 -0.62 -50.93
CA MET A 1 13.18 -0.81 -50.00
C MET A 1 13.01 0.50 -49.23
N LYS A 2 12.19 1.45 -49.73
CA LYS A 2 11.93 2.75 -49.10
C LYS A 2 10.94 2.47 -47.95
N ARG A 3 11.33 2.79 -46.70
CA ARG A 3 10.42 2.82 -45.57
C ARG A 3 9.64 4.13 -45.63
N ASP A 4 8.33 4.03 -45.86
CA ASP A 4 7.44 5.17 -45.73
C ASP A 4 7.45 5.71 -44.31
N PRO A 5 7.54 7.05 -44.11
CA PRO A 5 7.46 7.65 -42.80
C PRO A 5 6.04 7.41 -42.26
N LEU A 6 5.96 6.87 -41.02
CA LEU A 6 4.72 6.71 -40.27
C LEU A 6 3.99 8.06 -40.20
N PRO A 7 2.66 8.09 -40.47
CA PRO A 7 1.87 9.32 -40.40
C PRO A 7 2.04 9.98 -39.04
N GLY A 8 2.38 11.25 -39.05
CA GLY A 8 2.62 12.06 -37.88
C GLY A 8 1.41 11.94 -36.92
N ARG A 9 1.72 11.51 -35.71
CA ARG A 9 0.76 11.57 -34.59
C ARG A 9 0.57 13.05 -34.30
N ASP A 10 -0.48 13.66 -34.87
CA ASP A 10 -0.93 14.99 -34.47
C ASP A 10 -1.31 14.94 -32.98
N SER A 11 -0.34 15.28 -32.14
CA SER A 11 -0.52 15.45 -30.71
C SER A 11 -1.10 16.84 -30.40
N SER A 12 -2.17 17.23 -31.09
CA SER A 12 -2.98 18.38 -30.71
C SER A 12 -3.95 18.00 -29.58
N ILE A 13 -3.39 17.59 -28.43
CA ILE A 13 -4.17 17.58 -27.19
C ILE A 13 -4.38 19.06 -26.85
N PRO A 14 -5.63 19.55 -26.76
CA PRO A 14 -5.86 20.93 -26.39
C PRO A 14 -5.22 21.22 -25.05
N PRO A 15 -4.56 22.37 -24.85
CA PRO A 15 -3.96 22.72 -23.57
C PRO A 15 -5.04 22.73 -22.49
N VAL A 16 -4.88 21.90 -21.48
CA VAL A 16 -5.77 21.84 -20.32
C VAL A 16 -5.82 23.23 -19.70
N SER A 17 -7.00 23.78 -19.47
CA SER A 17 -7.13 25.09 -18.85
C SER A 17 -6.51 25.08 -17.43
N PRO A 18 -5.92 26.19 -16.95
CA PRO A 18 -5.30 26.24 -15.64
C PRO A 18 -6.27 25.87 -14.52
N ASP A 19 -7.55 26.20 -14.65
CA ASP A 19 -8.59 25.83 -13.70
C ASP A 19 -8.89 24.33 -13.70
N GLU A 20 -8.86 23.71 -14.86
CA GLU A 20 -9.07 22.27 -15.00
C GLU A 20 -7.87 21.49 -14.45
N ALA A 21 -6.65 21.97 -14.70
CA ALA A 21 -5.43 21.41 -14.12
C ALA A 21 -5.45 21.50 -12.57
N ALA A 22 -5.87 22.63 -12.02
CA ALA A 22 -6.00 22.79 -10.57
C ALA A 22 -7.05 21.84 -9.96
N ARG A 23 -8.21 21.67 -10.63
CA ARG A 23 -9.25 20.70 -10.18
C ARG A 23 -8.75 19.26 -10.21
N LEU A 24 -8.03 18.87 -11.25
CA LEU A 24 -7.43 17.55 -11.37
C LEU A 24 -6.37 17.30 -10.29
N ALA A 25 -5.50 18.28 -10.03
CA ALA A 25 -4.51 18.21 -8.98
C ALA A 25 -5.14 18.01 -7.58
N LEU A 26 -6.20 18.78 -7.28
CA LEU A 26 -6.95 18.64 -6.03
C LEU A 26 -7.64 17.28 -5.91
N ARG A 27 -8.26 16.80 -6.98
CA ARG A 27 -8.88 15.47 -7.04
C ARG A 27 -7.86 14.38 -6.78
N ASN A 28 -6.69 14.45 -7.40
CA ASN A 28 -5.61 13.49 -7.23
C ASN A 28 -5.04 13.51 -5.80
N ALA A 29 -4.87 14.68 -5.20
CA ALA A 29 -4.43 14.82 -3.81
C ALA A 29 -5.43 14.16 -2.83
N ARG A 30 -6.74 14.37 -3.02
CA ARG A 30 -7.79 13.73 -2.21
C ARG A 30 -7.80 12.20 -2.39
N LEU A 31 -7.62 11.72 -3.62
CA LEU A 31 -7.57 10.29 -3.91
C LEU A 31 -6.37 9.63 -3.22
N ARG A 32 -5.18 10.26 -3.27
CA ARG A 32 -3.98 9.79 -2.57
C ARG A 32 -4.18 9.73 -1.06
N ALA A 33 -4.72 10.80 -0.49
CA ALA A 33 -5.02 10.84 0.95
C ALA A 33 -5.99 9.72 1.36
N ALA A 34 -7.03 9.45 0.57
CA ALA A 34 -7.98 8.37 0.83
C ALA A 34 -7.33 6.97 0.73
N ILE A 35 -6.44 6.76 -0.25
CA ILE A 35 -5.72 5.50 -0.42
C ILE A 35 -4.75 5.28 0.74
N LEU A 36 -3.96 6.30 1.10
CA LEU A 36 -3.04 6.26 2.23
C LEU A 36 -3.77 5.99 3.55
N LEU A 37 -4.87 6.68 3.79
CA LEU A 37 -5.68 6.49 5.00
C LEU A 37 -6.20 5.04 5.10
N ARG A 38 -6.69 4.48 4.00
CA ARG A 38 -7.13 3.07 3.96
C ARG A 38 -5.98 2.10 4.24
N GLY A 39 -4.79 2.37 3.70
CA GLY A 39 -3.59 1.58 3.96
C GLY A 39 -3.18 1.63 5.42
N LEU A 40 -3.12 2.82 6.01
CA LEU A 40 -2.81 3.03 7.42
C LEU A 40 -3.84 2.39 8.34
N ALA A 41 -5.14 2.51 8.02
CA ALA A 41 -6.21 1.87 8.80
C ALA A 41 -6.09 0.35 8.81
N LYS A 42 -5.82 -0.27 7.66
CA LYS A 42 -5.60 -1.73 7.56
C LYS A 42 -4.35 -2.17 8.33
N LEU A 43 -3.24 -1.43 8.17
CA LEU A 43 -2.01 -1.69 8.90
C LEU A 43 -2.24 -1.60 10.41
N ALA A 44 -2.88 -0.53 10.89
CA ALA A 44 -3.19 -0.33 12.29
C ALA A 44 -4.08 -1.45 12.86
N LEU A 45 -5.14 -1.81 12.15
CA LEU A 45 -6.09 -2.85 12.59
C LEU A 45 -5.39 -4.21 12.74
N VAL A 46 -4.61 -4.63 11.73
CA VAL A 46 -3.88 -5.90 11.79
C VAL A 46 -2.81 -5.86 12.87
N THR A 47 -2.05 -4.76 12.97
CA THR A 47 -1.01 -4.59 14.00
C THR A 47 -1.58 -4.67 15.41
N ILE A 48 -2.68 -3.95 15.68
CA ILE A 48 -3.32 -3.94 17.01
C ILE A 48 -3.86 -5.33 17.35
N ALA A 49 -4.52 -6.00 16.40
CA ALA A 49 -5.06 -7.34 16.61
C ALA A 49 -3.96 -8.35 16.93
N VAL A 50 -2.89 -8.39 16.15
CA VAL A 50 -1.76 -9.31 16.37
C VAL A 50 -1.02 -8.98 17.67
N ALA A 51 -0.74 -7.70 17.96
CA ALA A 51 -0.10 -7.29 19.20
C ALA A 51 -0.94 -7.61 20.44
N HIS A 52 -2.26 -7.51 20.33
CA HIS A 52 -3.17 -7.91 21.42
C HIS A 52 -3.10 -9.41 21.67
N LEU A 53 -3.14 -10.23 20.62
CA LEU A 53 -3.00 -11.69 20.75
C LEU A 53 -1.66 -12.09 21.35
N LEU A 54 -0.57 -11.44 20.95
CA LEU A 54 0.76 -11.67 21.53
C LEU A 54 0.79 -11.29 23.01
N THR A 55 0.15 -10.16 23.38
CA THR A 55 0.09 -9.73 24.78
C THR A 55 -0.70 -10.74 25.64
N LEU A 56 -1.83 -11.23 25.15
CA LEU A 56 -2.60 -12.26 25.85
C LEU A 56 -1.81 -13.57 26.01
N ALA A 57 -1.09 -13.99 24.97
CA ALA A 57 -0.25 -15.18 25.05
C ALA A 57 0.91 -15.00 26.06
N PHE A 58 1.52 -13.81 26.09
CA PHE A 58 2.56 -13.47 27.06
C PHE A 58 2.02 -13.45 28.50
N GLU A 59 0.88 -12.82 28.74
CA GLU A 59 0.20 -12.78 30.03
C GLU A 59 -0.12 -14.21 30.51
N PHE A 60 -0.70 -15.03 29.64
CA PHE A 60 -1.00 -16.43 29.95
C PHE A 60 0.26 -17.23 30.30
N ALA A 61 1.36 -17.02 29.59
CA ALA A 61 2.64 -17.68 29.88
C ALA A 61 3.20 -17.28 31.24
N LEU A 62 3.15 -15.97 31.60
CA LEU A 62 3.60 -15.48 32.91
C LEU A 62 2.77 -16.07 34.06
N VAL A 63 1.45 -16.04 33.93
CA VAL A 63 0.53 -16.57 34.94
C VAL A 63 0.77 -18.08 35.11
N SER A 64 0.93 -18.83 34.03
CA SER A 64 1.21 -20.26 34.04
C SER A 64 2.55 -20.58 34.72
N ALA A 65 3.53 -19.65 34.65
CA ALA A 65 4.80 -19.77 35.33
C ALA A 65 4.77 -19.27 36.80
N GLY A 66 3.61 -18.86 37.32
CA GLY A 66 3.42 -18.41 38.70
C GLY A 66 3.78 -16.93 38.91
N PHE A 67 3.96 -16.15 37.86
CA PHE A 67 4.21 -14.71 37.96
C PHE A 67 2.91 -13.91 37.84
N ALA A 68 2.75 -12.88 38.65
CA ALA A 68 1.69 -11.89 38.50
C ALA A 68 2.21 -10.71 37.63
N PRO A 69 1.76 -10.59 36.38
CA PRO A 69 2.24 -9.52 35.52
C PRO A 69 1.70 -8.17 35.96
N GLU A 70 2.60 -7.19 36.08
CA GLU A 70 2.20 -5.81 36.32
C GLU A 70 1.61 -5.19 35.06
N ALA A 71 0.59 -4.33 35.23
CA ALA A 71 -0.05 -3.63 34.12
C ALA A 71 0.93 -2.83 33.25
N ALA A 72 1.95 -2.21 33.87
CA ALA A 72 2.99 -1.48 33.17
C ALA A 72 3.82 -2.38 32.24
N THR A 73 4.16 -3.59 32.68
CA THR A 73 4.91 -4.59 31.89
C THR A 73 4.10 -5.03 30.68
N LEU A 74 2.81 -5.33 30.86
CA LEU A 74 1.92 -5.72 29.76
C LEU A 74 1.73 -4.57 28.75
N LEU A 75 1.62 -3.34 29.23
CA LEU A 75 1.51 -2.16 28.37
C LEU A 75 2.78 -1.97 27.54
N LEU A 76 3.95 -2.04 28.15
CA LEU A 76 5.25 -1.93 27.48
C LEU A 76 5.39 -3.04 26.41
N PHE A 77 5.09 -4.29 26.78
CA PHE A 77 5.14 -5.41 25.86
C PHE A 77 4.22 -5.21 24.66
N ARG A 78 3.01 -4.68 24.88
CA ARG A 78 2.05 -4.37 23.83
C ARG A 78 2.57 -3.30 22.88
N PHE A 79 3.20 -2.24 23.40
CA PHE A 79 3.82 -1.20 22.59
C PHE A 79 4.95 -1.74 21.72
N MET A 80 5.85 -2.50 22.30
CA MET A 80 6.97 -3.12 21.58
C MET A 80 6.46 -4.10 20.51
N SER A 81 5.44 -4.89 20.82
CA SER A 81 4.81 -5.79 19.87
C SER A 81 4.16 -5.04 18.70
N CYS A 82 3.47 -3.92 18.96
CA CYS A 82 2.91 -3.08 17.91
C CYS A 82 4.00 -2.54 16.97
N ALA A 83 5.09 -2.03 17.50
CA ALA A 83 6.20 -1.51 16.70
C ALA A 83 6.83 -2.62 15.83
N LEU A 84 7.12 -3.77 16.44
CA LEU A 84 7.73 -4.91 15.73
C LEU A 84 6.82 -5.47 14.63
N VAL A 85 5.54 -5.71 14.93
CA VAL A 85 4.57 -6.22 13.97
C VAL A 85 4.34 -5.25 12.83
N SER A 86 4.23 -3.94 13.12
CA SER A 86 4.09 -2.90 12.09
C SER A 86 5.30 -2.89 11.15
N TYR A 87 6.51 -2.90 11.70
CA TYR A 87 7.75 -2.95 10.92
C TYR A 87 7.81 -4.21 10.05
N TRP A 88 7.51 -5.37 10.63
CA TRP A 88 7.53 -6.64 9.91
C TRP A 88 6.52 -6.67 8.77
N LEU A 89 5.27 -6.23 9.01
CA LEU A 89 4.23 -6.17 7.99
C LEU A 89 4.61 -5.24 6.83
N GLN A 90 5.18 -4.08 7.12
CA GLN A 90 5.65 -3.15 6.08
C GLN A 90 6.78 -3.77 5.25
N ALA A 91 7.78 -4.38 5.91
CA ALA A 91 8.89 -5.02 5.22
C ALA A 91 8.43 -6.20 4.34
N ASP A 92 7.46 -7.00 4.83
CA ASP A 92 6.91 -8.12 4.06
C ASP A 92 6.02 -7.65 2.90
N ALA A 93 5.27 -6.58 3.09
CA ALA A 93 4.49 -5.93 2.03
C ALA A 93 5.39 -5.40 0.90
N GLN A 94 6.52 -4.78 1.24
CA GLN A 94 7.50 -4.33 0.25
C GLN A 94 8.16 -5.49 -0.51
N ARG A 95 8.50 -6.58 0.20
CA ARG A 95 9.05 -7.79 -0.43
C ARG A 95 8.04 -8.45 -1.37
N ALA A 96 6.79 -8.59 -0.93
CA ALA A 96 5.71 -9.16 -1.73
C ALA A 96 5.43 -8.33 -3.00
N TYR A 97 5.46 -6.99 -2.87
CA TYR A 97 5.29 -6.09 -4.02
C TYR A 97 6.43 -6.23 -5.03
N ARG A 98 7.69 -6.23 -4.57
CA ARG A 98 8.85 -6.41 -5.46
C ARG A 98 8.76 -7.73 -6.21
N HIS A 99 8.51 -8.82 -5.51
CA HIS A 99 8.31 -10.14 -6.11
C HIS A 99 7.18 -10.14 -7.15
N ALA A 100 6.04 -9.56 -6.82
CA ALA A 100 4.89 -9.50 -7.73
C ALA A 100 5.20 -8.68 -8.99
N ARG A 101 5.98 -7.60 -8.87
CA ARG A 101 6.42 -6.78 -9.99
C ARG A 101 7.39 -7.53 -10.90
N GLU A 102 8.39 -8.20 -10.32
CA GLU A 102 9.40 -8.97 -11.05
C GLU A 102 8.81 -10.12 -11.85
N HIS A 103 7.76 -10.76 -11.33
CA HIS A 103 7.07 -11.89 -11.99
C HIS A 103 5.85 -11.47 -12.81
N GLY A 104 5.63 -10.19 -13.04
CA GLY A 104 4.53 -9.70 -13.88
C GLY A 104 3.12 -9.86 -13.28
N PHE A 105 2.99 -10.10 -11.98
CA PHE A 105 1.69 -10.14 -11.31
C PHE A 105 1.06 -8.78 -11.07
N VAL A 106 1.84 -7.71 -11.22
CA VAL A 106 1.38 -6.32 -11.10
C VAL A 106 1.58 -5.64 -12.43
N ALA A 107 0.49 -5.11 -13.00
CA ALA A 107 0.50 -4.34 -14.22
C ALA A 107 -0.14 -2.97 -13.98
N PHE A 108 0.41 -1.94 -14.62
CA PHE A 108 -0.20 -0.62 -14.65
C PHE A 108 -1.30 -0.62 -15.72
N GLY A 109 -2.49 -0.20 -15.34
CA GLY A 109 -3.64 -0.14 -16.24
C GLY A 109 -3.46 0.89 -17.37
N GLY A 110 -4.24 0.77 -18.44
CA GLY A 110 -4.34 1.73 -19.54
C GLY A 110 -4.87 3.10 -19.07
N PRO A 111 -4.95 4.09 -19.97
CA PRO A 111 -5.39 5.46 -19.64
C PRO A 111 -6.81 5.50 -19.04
N ASP A 112 -7.69 4.59 -19.45
CA ASP A 112 -9.10 4.53 -19.02
C ASP A 112 -9.37 3.46 -17.95
N GLU A 113 -8.35 2.75 -17.50
CA GLU A 113 -8.47 1.66 -16.54
C GLU A 113 -7.97 2.03 -15.15
N ALA A 114 -8.35 1.19 -14.15
CA ALA A 114 -7.80 1.30 -12.82
C ALA A 114 -6.26 1.37 -12.88
N PRO A 115 -5.62 2.27 -12.13
CA PRO A 115 -4.19 2.59 -12.28
C PRO A 115 -3.26 1.40 -12.09
N VAL A 116 -3.67 0.40 -11.31
CA VAL A 116 -2.90 -0.82 -11.06
C VAL A 116 -3.81 -2.03 -11.06
N ARG A 117 -3.42 -3.05 -11.80
CA ARG A 117 -4.07 -4.38 -11.79
C ARG A 117 -3.16 -5.38 -11.10
N ILE A 118 -3.70 -6.12 -10.16
CA ILE A 118 -3.03 -7.23 -9.51
C ILE A 118 -3.68 -8.52 -9.99
N ALA A 119 -2.87 -9.44 -10.53
CA ALA A 119 -3.35 -10.73 -11.01
C ALA A 119 -4.08 -11.49 -9.88
N PRO A 120 -5.20 -12.21 -10.17
CA PRO A 120 -5.94 -12.95 -9.16
C PRO A 120 -5.10 -14.01 -8.42
N ARG A 121 -4.13 -14.60 -9.11
CA ARG A 121 -3.23 -15.64 -8.59
C ARG A 121 -1.94 -15.09 -7.97
N CYS A 122 -1.84 -13.77 -7.77
CA CYS A 122 -0.65 -13.17 -7.17
C CYS A 122 -0.44 -13.71 -5.74
N PRO A 123 0.74 -14.27 -5.44
CA PRO A 123 1.10 -14.69 -4.09
C PRO A 123 1.04 -13.49 -3.13
N LYS A 124 0.54 -13.71 -1.91
CA LYS A 124 0.44 -12.66 -0.88
C LYS A 124 -0.25 -11.37 -1.38
N ARG A 125 -1.26 -11.50 -2.24
CA ARG A 125 -1.97 -10.39 -2.89
C ARG A 125 -2.38 -9.28 -1.94
N TRP A 126 -2.80 -9.63 -0.72
CA TRP A 126 -3.24 -8.65 0.28
C TRP A 126 -2.07 -7.77 0.78
N LEU A 127 -0.85 -8.34 0.89
CA LEU A 127 0.36 -7.58 1.26
C LEU A 127 0.81 -6.66 0.12
N VAL A 128 0.72 -7.13 -1.13
CA VAL A 128 0.98 -6.29 -2.31
C VAL A 128 0.03 -5.11 -2.34
N LEU A 129 -1.27 -5.35 -2.07
CA LEU A 129 -2.26 -4.29 -1.98
C LEU A 129 -1.99 -3.33 -0.83
N LEU A 130 -1.55 -3.84 0.33
CA LEU A 130 -1.16 -3.02 1.47
C LEU A 130 -0.02 -2.08 1.12
N ASN A 131 1.04 -2.58 0.48
CA ASN A 131 2.17 -1.74 0.03
C ASN A 131 1.72 -0.65 -0.94
N LEU A 132 0.87 -0.98 -1.92
CA LEU A 132 0.31 0.00 -2.87
C LEU A 132 -0.54 1.08 -2.18
N GLN A 133 -1.16 0.75 -1.06
CA GLN A 133 -1.95 1.71 -0.29
C GLN A 133 -1.09 2.57 0.65
N LEU A 134 0.07 2.06 1.08
CA LEU A 134 1.02 2.81 1.91
C LEU A 134 1.89 3.76 1.09
N ASP A 135 2.11 3.45 -0.19
CA ASP A 135 2.89 4.28 -1.11
C ASP A 135 2.04 4.71 -2.33
N PRO A 136 1.31 5.82 -2.23
CA PRO A 136 0.47 6.32 -3.30
C PRO A 136 1.21 6.99 -4.46
N HIS A 137 2.55 7.07 -4.46
CA HIS A 137 3.34 7.71 -5.54
C HIS A 137 3.13 7.08 -6.92
N TRP A 138 2.66 5.84 -6.97
CA TRP A 138 2.31 5.21 -8.24
C TRP A 138 1.20 5.95 -9.01
N ILE A 139 0.41 6.82 -8.35
CA ILE A 139 -0.62 7.67 -9.00
C ILE A 139 0.04 8.83 -9.76
N GLU A 140 1.20 9.33 -9.30
CA GLU A 140 1.89 10.49 -9.88
C GLU A 140 2.56 10.21 -11.22
N ASN A 141 2.99 8.98 -11.42
CA ASN A 141 3.77 8.59 -12.60
C ASN A 141 2.90 8.28 -13.83
N LYS A 142 1.60 8.52 -13.80
CA LYS A 142 0.75 8.44 -14.97
C LYS A 142 0.74 9.80 -15.68
N PRO A 143 1.27 9.92 -16.90
CA PRO A 143 1.04 11.12 -17.68
C PRO A 143 -0.48 11.28 -17.85
N LEU A 144 -0.98 12.45 -17.49
CA LEU A 144 -2.31 12.89 -17.87
C LEU A 144 -2.34 12.93 -19.40
N ARG A 145 -2.81 11.87 -20.02
CA ARG A 145 -3.12 11.80 -21.45
C ARG A 145 -4.60 11.94 -21.63
#